data_58a4079b0cdd690c649f7a6913587999
#
_entry.id   58a4079b0cdd690c649f7a6913587999
#
_cell.length_a   1.000
_cell.length_b   1.000
_cell.length_c   1.000
_cell.angle_alpha   90.00
_cell.angle_beta   90.00
_cell.angle_gamma   90.00
#
_symmetry.space_group_name_H-M   'P 1'
#
loop_
_entity.id
_entity.type
_entity.pdbx_description
1 polymer ?
#
loop_
_entity_poly.entity_id
_entity_poly.type
_entity_poly.pdbx_seq_one_letter_code
_entity_poly.pdbx_strand_id
1 'polypeptide(L)'
;MIGLVCAAGQELSAIEQILDDGRAGRPAGDAVVIEGELSGTPVVVVKTASCGKIGAAAATQFLIDHYEPSATISFGAAGALVDGLDVGDIVVAERLVLGDSGIVHGEGFRHTGSIVSTAGQTMCHKSYDSDPGLLDAARTAGTRRASATGSKEPRFGAVVTCDQVILSRHTRKYLNETFGALAVEMEAAAVAQVALSYGVPFLAVKAASDGIDFTADNLEVHLRSCGESRIAHWLRSARYLAVDPGSIRRLSELRDGMTAAARNAAEMVAWLIEVLG
;
A
#
# COMPACT_ATOMS: atom_id res chain seq x y z
N MET A 1 19.67 -8.75 1.78
CA MET A 1 19.10 -7.55 1.16
C MET A 1 17.59 -7.68 1.16
N ILE A 2 16.85 -6.63 1.54
CA ILE A 2 15.39 -6.63 1.57
C ILE A 2 14.87 -5.70 0.46
N GLY A 3 13.85 -6.15 -0.26
CA GLY A 3 13.16 -5.36 -1.28
C GLY A 3 11.96 -4.61 -0.69
N LEU A 4 11.87 -3.31 -0.94
CA LEU A 4 10.78 -2.45 -0.49
C LEU A 4 10.00 -1.93 -1.69
N VAL A 5 8.68 -2.05 -1.68
CA VAL A 5 7.80 -1.57 -2.76
C VAL A 5 6.81 -0.54 -2.21
N CYS A 6 6.77 0.63 -2.85
CA CYS A 6 5.81 1.69 -2.56
C CYS A 6 5.28 2.32 -3.86
N ALA A 7 4.19 3.09 -3.80
CA ALA A 7 3.56 3.65 -4.99
C ALA A 7 3.53 5.19 -4.99
N ALA A 8 3.29 5.81 -3.85
CA ALA A 8 3.14 7.26 -3.77
C ALA A 8 4.48 7.99 -3.59
N GLY A 9 4.55 9.23 -4.09
CA GLY A 9 5.74 10.08 -3.90
C GLY A 9 6.02 10.39 -2.43
N GLN A 10 4.97 10.53 -1.61
CA GLN A 10 5.10 10.73 -0.15
C GLN A 10 5.75 9.53 0.55
N GLU A 11 5.45 8.31 0.10
CA GLU A 11 6.02 7.07 0.63
C GLU A 11 7.51 6.96 0.30
N LEU A 12 7.86 7.25 -0.97
CA LEU A 12 9.26 7.33 -1.37
C LEU A 12 10.01 8.37 -0.53
N SER A 13 9.47 9.59 -0.44
CA SER A 13 10.11 10.67 0.32
C SER A 13 10.25 10.34 1.81
N ALA A 14 9.30 9.60 2.38
CA ALA A 14 9.37 9.19 3.79
C ALA A 14 10.51 8.19 4.04
N ILE A 15 10.67 7.20 3.17
CA ILE A 15 11.74 6.21 3.32
C ILE A 15 13.12 6.80 2.99
N GLU A 16 13.21 7.70 1.99
CA GLU A 16 14.46 8.39 1.66
C GLU A 16 15.03 9.22 2.83
N GLN A 17 14.17 9.77 3.68
CA GLN A 17 14.59 10.57 4.83
C GLN A 17 15.28 9.76 5.94
N ILE A 18 15.08 8.45 5.96
CA ILE A 18 15.61 7.53 6.97
C ILE A 18 16.57 6.49 6.40
N LEU A 19 16.82 6.57 5.08
CA LEU A 19 17.72 5.67 4.37
C LEU A 19 19.15 6.18 4.47
N ASP A 20 20.06 5.33 4.91
CA ASP A 20 21.49 5.60 4.90
C ASP A 20 22.08 5.27 3.52
N ASP A 21 23.06 6.07 3.08
CA ASP A 21 23.82 5.89 1.83
C ASP A 21 22.93 5.71 0.57
N GLY A 22 21.78 6.38 0.54
CA GLY A 22 20.83 6.32 -0.55
C GLY A 22 21.43 6.76 -1.90
N ARG A 23 21.37 5.89 -2.91
CA ARG A 23 21.83 6.18 -4.27
C ARG A 23 20.85 5.64 -5.31
N ALA A 24 20.89 6.21 -6.51
CA ALA A 24 20.09 5.71 -7.62
C ALA A 24 20.46 4.26 -7.94
N GLY A 25 19.47 3.39 -7.97
CA GLY A 25 19.61 2.00 -8.36
C GLY A 25 19.51 1.79 -9.88
N ARG A 26 19.30 0.54 -10.30
CA ARG A 26 19.17 0.18 -11.72
C ARG A 26 17.96 0.85 -12.35
N PRO A 27 18.05 1.32 -13.61
CA PRO A 27 16.89 1.87 -14.31
C PRO A 27 15.75 0.84 -14.46
N ALA A 28 14.52 1.26 -14.19
CA ALA A 28 13.32 0.42 -14.25
C ALA A 28 12.17 1.14 -14.98
N GLY A 29 12.42 1.64 -16.18
CA GLY A 29 11.45 2.47 -16.92
C GLY A 29 11.17 3.77 -16.16
N ASP A 30 9.88 4.06 -15.93
CA ASP A 30 9.44 5.24 -15.17
C ASP A 30 9.37 5.00 -13.65
N ALA A 31 9.70 3.79 -13.16
CA ALA A 31 9.82 3.52 -11.74
C ALA A 31 11.10 4.14 -11.17
N VAL A 32 11.06 4.57 -9.91
CA VAL A 32 12.24 5.07 -9.20
C VAL A 32 12.82 3.96 -8.36
N VAL A 33 14.11 3.70 -8.50
CA VAL A 33 14.84 2.68 -7.75
C VAL A 33 15.94 3.34 -6.94
N ILE A 34 15.96 3.05 -5.64
CA ILE A 34 16.98 3.55 -4.71
C ILE A 34 17.58 2.38 -3.96
N GLU A 35 18.90 2.28 -3.97
CA GLU A 35 19.68 1.38 -3.14
C GLU A 35 20.19 2.14 -1.92
N GLY A 36 20.24 1.47 -0.76
CA GLY A 36 20.75 2.06 0.48
C GLY A 36 20.72 1.07 1.62
N GLU A 37 20.79 1.58 2.83
CA GLU A 37 20.76 0.77 4.04
C GLU A 37 19.72 1.32 5.04
N LEU A 38 19.10 0.43 5.78
CA LEU A 38 18.30 0.76 6.97
C LEU A 38 18.87 -0.02 8.15
N SER A 39 19.31 0.71 9.18
CA SER A 39 19.95 0.11 10.36
C SER A 39 21.07 -0.89 10.02
N GLY A 40 21.91 -0.57 9.01
CA GLY A 40 23.00 -1.42 8.53
C GLY A 40 22.57 -2.63 7.66
N THR A 41 21.29 -2.79 7.39
CA THR A 41 20.80 -3.84 6.49
C THR A 41 20.59 -3.27 5.09
N PRO A 42 21.23 -3.87 4.03
CA PRO A 42 21.04 -3.43 2.66
C PRO A 42 19.60 -3.57 2.20
N VAL A 43 19.06 -2.50 1.62
CA VAL A 43 17.70 -2.44 1.07
C VAL A 43 17.69 -1.89 -0.35
N VAL A 44 16.69 -2.29 -1.12
CA VAL A 44 16.35 -1.67 -2.40
C VAL A 44 14.90 -1.24 -2.36
N VAL A 45 14.67 0.05 -2.56
CA VAL A 45 13.34 0.65 -2.62
C VAL A 45 12.95 0.82 -4.08
N VAL A 46 11.79 0.29 -4.46
CA VAL A 46 11.19 0.55 -5.78
C VAL A 46 9.86 1.27 -5.59
N LYS A 47 9.84 2.55 -6.00
CA LYS A 47 8.59 3.28 -6.16
C LYS A 47 8.05 2.99 -7.55
N THR A 48 6.84 2.45 -7.61
CA THR A 48 6.19 2.06 -8.86
C THR A 48 6.00 3.24 -9.83
N ALA A 49 5.99 2.94 -11.13
CA ALA A 49 5.71 3.96 -12.16
C ALA A 49 4.24 4.45 -12.13
N SER A 50 3.33 3.60 -11.65
CA SER A 50 1.90 3.90 -11.52
C SER A 50 1.35 3.28 -10.23
N CYS A 51 0.34 3.91 -9.64
CA CYS A 51 -0.43 3.27 -8.57
C CYS A 51 -1.20 2.06 -9.10
N GLY A 52 -1.51 1.13 -8.20
CA GLY A 52 -2.32 -0.05 -8.48
C GLY A 52 -1.53 -1.31 -8.80
N LYS A 53 -2.26 -2.40 -8.98
CA LYS A 53 -1.73 -3.76 -9.08
C LYS A 53 -0.70 -3.96 -10.19
N ILE A 54 -0.90 -3.32 -11.35
CA ILE A 54 -0.01 -3.47 -12.50
C ILE A 54 1.39 -2.89 -12.18
N GLY A 55 1.43 -1.67 -11.64
CA GLY A 55 2.68 -1.04 -11.24
C GLY A 55 3.40 -1.83 -10.15
N ALA A 56 2.66 -2.31 -9.15
CA ALA A 56 3.19 -3.10 -8.05
C ALA A 56 3.75 -4.45 -8.50
N ALA A 57 3.03 -5.16 -9.38
CA ALA A 57 3.50 -6.42 -9.96
C ALA A 57 4.80 -6.23 -10.76
N ALA A 58 4.85 -5.20 -11.63
CA ALA A 58 6.04 -4.89 -12.43
C ALA A 58 7.25 -4.53 -11.54
N ALA A 59 7.04 -3.71 -10.51
CA ALA A 59 8.09 -3.34 -9.57
C ALA A 59 8.61 -4.54 -8.78
N THR A 60 7.74 -5.44 -8.34
CA THR A 60 8.13 -6.65 -7.61
C THR A 60 8.89 -7.61 -8.51
N GLN A 61 8.43 -7.81 -9.74
CA GLN A 61 9.13 -8.62 -10.73
C GLN A 61 10.55 -8.07 -11.00
N PHE A 62 10.65 -6.75 -11.23
CA PHE A 62 11.94 -6.09 -11.42
C PHE A 62 12.89 -6.29 -10.22
N LEU A 63 12.37 -6.15 -9.00
CA LEU A 63 13.11 -6.38 -7.76
C LEU A 63 13.68 -7.82 -7.71
N ILE A 64 12.84 -8.80 -7.96
CA ILE A 64 13.24 -10.21 -7.90
C ILE A 64 14.30 -10.54 -8.97
N ASP A 65 14.08 -10.10 -10.22
CA ASP A 65 14.96 -10.42 -11.34
C ASP A 65 16.34 -9.76 -11.25
N HIS A 66 16.44 -8.59 -10.60
CA HIS A 66 17.67 -7.80 -10.63
C HIS A 66 18.40 -7.70 -9.31
N TYR A 67 17.72 -7.99 -8.20
CA TYR A 67 18.27 -7.79 -6.85
C TYR A 67 18.18 -9.04 -5.96
N GLU A 68 17.40 -10.05 -6.35
CA GLU A 68 17.27 -11.34 -5.62
C GLU A 68 17.02 -11.11 -4.11
N PRO A 69 15.99 -10.34 -3.71
CA PRO A 69 15.79 -10.00 -2.31
C PRO A 69 15.45 -11.23 -1.47
N SER A 70 15.95 -11.31 -0.25
CA SER A 70 15.60 -12.36 0.71
C SER A 70 14.15 -12.25 1.22
N ALA A 71 13.55 -11.06 1.12
CA ALA A 71 12.15 -10.79 1.40
C ALA A 71 11.69 -9.53 0.66
N THR A 72 10.39 -9.41 0.40
CA THR A 72 9.74 -8.21 -0.14
C THR A 72 8.76 -7.63 0.85
N ILE A 73 8.78 -6.32 1.05
CA ILE A 73 7.86 -5.59 1.93
C ILE A 73 7.15 -4.52 1.11
N SER A 74 5.81 -4.62 1.00
CA SER A 74 4.99 -3.51 0.52
C SER A 74 4.70 -2.57 1.67
N PHE A 75 4.96 -1.27 1.52
CA PHE A 75 4.65 -0.31 2.57
C PHE A 75 3.96 0.93 2.01
N GLY A 76 3.23 1.65 2.87
CA GLY A 76 2.58 2.89 2.46
C GLY A 76 1.23 3.14 3.13
N ALA A 77 0.44 4.01 2.49
CA ALA A 77 -0.86 4.44 2.98
C ALA A 77 -1.98 3.44 2.65
N ALA A 78 -3.03 3.43 3.48
CA ALA A 78 -4.26 2.67 3.26
C ALA A 78 -5.47 3.38 3.87
N GLY A 79 -6.65 3.23 3.29
CA GLY A 79 -7.90 3.70 3.88
C GLY A 79 -8.41 2.75 4.96
N ALA A 80 -8.86 3.28 6.10
CA ALA A 80 -9.43 2.47 7.17
C ALA A 80 -10.77 1.85 6.79
N LEU A 81 -10.98 0.59 7.16
CA LEU A 81 -12.24 -0.15 6.97
C LEU A 81 -13.01 -0.39 8.28
N VAL A 82 -12.42 -0.04 9.41
CA VAL A 82 -12.97 -0.28 10.75
C VAL A 82 -12.95 0.99 11.59
N ASP A 83 -13.87 1.09 12.53
CA ASP A 83 -13.84 2.13 13.54
C ASP A 83 -12.62 1.97 14.46
N GLY A 84 -12.10 3.11 14.96
CA GLY A 84 -10.94 3.12 15.86
C GLY A 84 -9.59 2.81 15.21
N LEU A 85 -9.51 2.85 13.89
CA LEU A 85 -8.27 2.93 13.13
C LEU A 85 -8.10 4.39 12.68
N ASP A 86 -7.31 5.14 13.43
CA ASP A 86 -7.11 6.57 13.22
C ASP A 86 -5.98 6.84 12.22
N VAL A 87 -5.96 8.05 11.64
CA VAL A 87 -4.89 8.48 10.73
C VAL A 87 -3.52 8.28 11.37
N GLY A 88 -2.64 7.56 10.68
CA GLY A 88 -1.31 7.21 11.13
C GLY A 88 -1.23 5.91 11.93
N ASP A 89 -2.34 5.30 12.34
CA ASP A 89 -2.31 3.97 12.96
C ASP A 89 -1.80 2.93 11.95
N ILE A 90 -0.97 2.01 12.42
CA ILE A 90 -0.33 1.00 11.57
C ILE A 90 -1.15 -0.28 11.51
N VAL A 91 -1.24 -0.83 10.31
CA VAL A 91 -1.78 -2.16 10.02
C VAL A 91 -0.68 -3.00 9.38
N VAL A 92 -0.34 -4.12 10.01
CA VAL A 92 0.50 -5.16 9.43
C VAL A 92 -0.41 -6.26 8.89
N ALA A 93 -0.28 -6.55 7.61
CA ALA A 93 -1.14 -7.53 6.96
C ALA A 93 -0.73 -8.95 7.35
N GLU A 94 -1.62 -9.67 8.03
CA GLU A 94 -1.49 -11.12 8.20
C GLU A 94 -1.89 -11.83 6.91
N ARG A 95 -2.82 -11.24 6.17
CA ARG A 95 -3.37 -11.76 4.92
C ARG A 95 -3.72 -10.62 3.97
N LEU A 96 -3.41 -10.82 2.71
CA LEU A 96 -3.69 -9.89 1.62
C LEU A 96 -4.77 -10.47 0.69
N VAL A 97 -5.78 -9.68 0.35
CA VAL A 97 -6.93 -10.11 -0.46
C VAL A 97 -7.04 -9.23 -1.71
N LEU A 98 -7.15 -9.84 -2.89
CA LEU A 98 -7.53 -9.12 -4.12
C LEU A 98 -9.04 -8.92 -4.13
N GLY A 99 -9.52 -7.79 -3.59
CA GLY A 99 -10.94 -7.55 -3.32
C GLY A 99 -11.83 -7.42 -4.56
N ASP A 100 -11.25 -7.03 -5.68
CA ASP A 100 -11.93 -6.84 -6.98
C ASP A 100 -11.66 -7.97 -7.99
N SER A 101 -11.14 -9.11 -7.53
CA SER A 101 -10.91 -10.30 -8.36
C SER A 101 -12.07 -11.29 -8.21
N GLY A 102 -12.82 -11.48 -9.28
CA GLY A 102 -14.00 -12.34 -9.21
C GLY A 102 -14.83 -12.39 -10.48
N ILE A 103 -16.05 -12.86 -10.33
CA ILE A 103 -17.01 -13.05 -11.42
C ILE A 103 -18.17 -12.07 -11.25
N VAL A 104 -18.49 -11.36 -12.30
CA VAL A 104 -19.72 -10.56 -12.40
C VAL A 104 -20.77 -11.37 -13.15
N HIS A 105 -21.90 -11.65 -12.52
CA HIS A 105 -23.03 -12.30 -13.17
C HIS A 105 -24.35 -11.80 -12.57
N GLY A 106 -25.40 -11.73 -13.42
CA GLY A 106 -26.69 -11.21 -12.96
C GLY A 106 -26.56 -9.82 -12.37
N GLU A 107 -26.99 -9.63 -11.11
CA GLU A 107 -27.04 -8.34 -10.45
C GLU A 107 -25.83 -8.08 -9.53
N GLY A 108 -24.78 -8.91 -9.56
CA GLY A 108 -23.74 -8.77 -8.56
C GLY A 108 -22.35 -9.29 -8.93
N PHE A 109 -21.40 -8.84 -8.11
CA PHE A 109 -20.02 -9.32 -8.08
C PHE A 109 -19.88 -10.43 -7.03
N ARG A 110 -19.22 -11.53 -7.42
CA ARG A 110 -18.84 -12.60 -6.50
C ARG A 110 -17.32 -12.76 -6.49
N HIS A 111 -16.71 -12.49 -5.37
CA HIS A 111 -15.29 -12.69 -5.14
C HIS A 111 -14.91 -14.18 -5.30
N THR A 112 -13.98 -14.47 -6.17
CA THR A 112 -13.43 -15.82 -6.37
C THR A 112 -11.94 -15.90 -6.07
N GLY A 113 -11.28 -14.76 -5.88
CA GLY A 113 -9.83 -14.66 -5.82
C GLY A 113 -9.19 -14.72 -7.20
N SER A 114 -7.87 -14.67 -7.24
CA SER A 114 -7.09 -14.79 -8.46
C SER A 114 -6.89 -16.24 -8.88
N ILE A 115 -6.89 -16.47 -10.19
CA ILE A 115 -6.56 -17.77 -10.77
C ILE A 115 -5.05 -17.78 -11.02
N VAL A 116 -4.33 -18.66 -10.33
CA VAL A 116 -2.89 -18.81 -10.44
C VAL A 116 -2.55 -20.20 -10.95
N SER A 117 -1.69 -20.29 -11.94
CA SER A 117 -1.18 -21.56 -12.44
C SER A 117 0.26 -21.74 -11.96
N THR A 118 0.47 -22.71 -11.06
CA THR A 118 1.79 -23.02 -10.51
C THR A 118 2.06 -24.51 -10.70
N ALA A 119 3.23 -24.86 -11.23
CA ALA A 119 3.66 -26.25 -11.44
C ALA A 119 2.63 -27.14 -12.19
N GLY A 120 1.95 -26.56 -13.19
CA GLY A 120 0.98 -27.28 -14.02
C GLY A 120 -0.41 -27.45 -13.36
N GLN A 121 -0.62 -26.91 -12.18
CA GLN A 121 -1.94 -26.87 -11.52
C GLN A 121 -2.50 -25.45 -11.53
N THR A 122 -3.79 -25.34 -11.83
CA THR A 122 -4.52 -24.07 -11.75
C THR A 122 -5.35 -24.05 -10.47
N MET A 123 -5.11 -23.04 -9.63
CA MET A 123 -5.78 -22.87 -8.35
C MET A 123 -6.36 -21.46 -8.23
N CYS A 124 -7.42 -21.33 -7.42
CA CYS A 124 -7.95 -20.03 -7.04
C CYS A 124 -7.38 -19.64 -5.67
N HIS A 125 -6.59 -18.56 -5.63
CA HIS A 125 -6.12 -17.97 -4.39
C HIS A 125 -7.07 -16.84 -3.98
N LYS A 126 -7.81 -17.05 -2.90
CA LYS A 126 -8.69 -16.01 -2.34
C LYS A 126 -7.92 -14.96 -1.55
N SER A 127 -6.77 -15.34 -1.05
CA SER A 127 -5.88 -14.48 -0.27
C SER A 127 -4.45 -15.02 -0.32
N TYR A 128 -3.51 -14.19 0.11
CA TYR A 128 -2.09 -14.49 0.24
C TYR A 128 -1.71 -14.24 1.71
N ASP A 129 -1.29 -15.29 2.41
CA ASP A 129 -0.86 -15.18 3.81
C ASP A 129 0.58 -14.68 3.84
N SER A 130 0.85 -13.70 4.68
CA SER A 130 2.18 -13.15 4.89
C SER A 130 3.12 -14.17 5.53
N ASP A 131 4.43 -14.02 5.31
CA ASP A 131 5.43 -14.92 5.87
C ASP A 131 5.40 -14.89 7.40
N PRO A 132 5.34 -16.06 8.07
CA PRO A 132 5.26 -16.14 9.54
C PRO A 132 6.46 -15.51 10.24
N GLY A 133 7.68 -15.68 9.70
CA GLY A 133 8.89 -15.10 10.29
C GLY A 133 8.89 -13.58 10.22
N LEU A 134 8.44 -13.01 9.10
CA LEU A 134 8.28 -11.57 8.95
C LEU A 134 7.17 -11.02 9.87
N LEU A 135 6.09 -11.78 10.08
CA LEU A 135 5.03 -11.41 11.02
C LEU A 135 5.52 -11.38 12.47
N ASP A 136 6.29 -12.38 12.91
CA ASP A 136 6.84 -12.42 14.25
C ASP A 136 7.84 -11.30 14.49
N ALA A 137 8.69 -11.00 13.50
CA ALA A 137 9.57 -9.84 13.53
C ALA A 137 8.79 -8.52 13.61
N ALA A 138 7.69 -8.39 12.84
CA ALA A 138 6.84 -7.21 12.85
C ALA A 138 6.13 -7.02 14.21
N ARG A 139 5.71 -8.08 14.90
CA ARG A 139 5.15 -8.02 16.27
C ARG A 139 6.20 -7.48 17.24
N THR A 140 7.41 -8.00 17.17
CA THR A 140 8.52 -7.55 18.01
C THR A 140 8.86 -6.08 17.75
N ALA A 141 8.98 -5.71 16.48
CA ALA A 141 9.26 -4.34 16.05
C ALA A 141 8.15 -3.37 16.50
N GLY A 142 6.89 -3.77 16.35
CA GLY A 142 5.73 -2.97 16.76
C GLY A 142 5.72 -2.66 18.26
N THR A 143 5.97 -3.65 19.10
CA THR A 143 6.06 -3.47 20.55
C THR A 143 7.25 -2.59 20.94
N ARG A 144 8.43 -2.77 20.33
CA ARG A 144 9.60 -1.91 20.55
C ARG A 144 9.31 -0.45 20.16
N ARG A 145 8.74 -0.25 18.96
CA ARG A 145 8.36 1.08 18.47
C ARG A 145 7.38 1.76 19.42
N ALA A 146 6.29 1.08 19.81
CA ALA A 146 5.29 1.62 20.72
C ALA A 146 5.90 2.03 22.06
N SER A 147 6.78 1.19 22.61
CA SER A 147 7.48 1.48 23.88
C SER A 147 8.44 2.68 23.77
N ALA A 148 9.15 2.82 22.65
CA ALA A 148 10.12 3.89 22.44
C ALA A 148 9.48 5.25 22.11
N THR A 149 8.36 5.25 21.37
CA THR A 149 7.75 6.48 20.85
C THR A 149 6.47 6.90 21.58
N GLY A 150 5.89 6.02 22.42
CA GLY A 150 4.58 6.22 23.04
C GLY A 150 3.42 6.10 22.04
N SER A 151 3.66 5.59 20.83
CA SER A 151 2.63 5.37 19.80
C SER A 151 1.81 4.11 20.11
N LYS A 152 0.67 3.97 19.41
CA LYS A 152 -0.11 2.72 19.49
C LYS A 152 0.68 1.56 18.86
N GLU A 153 0.47 0.36 19.39
CA GLU A 153 0.94 -0.87 18.74
C GLU A 153 0.24 -1.07 17.38
N PRO A 154 0.94 -1.69 16.39
CA PRO A 154 0.32 -2.04 15.12
C PRO A 154 -0.86 -3.00 15.31
N ARG A 155 -1.89 -2.83 14.50
CA ARG A 155 -2.97 -3.83 14.37
C ARG A 155 -2.56 -4.86 13.33
N PHE A 156 -2.85 -6.12 13.62
CA PHE A 156 -2.59 -7.25 12.73
C PHE A 156 -3.91 -7.77 12.18
N GLY A 157 -3.99 -8.01 10.87
CA GLY A 157 -5.21 -8.52 10.24
C GLY A 157 -5.17 -8.49 8.72
N ALA A 158 -6.33 -8.71 8.09
CA ALA A 158 -6.42 -8.69 6.65
C ALA A 158 -6.35 -7.26 6.08
N VAL A 159 -5.71 -7.12 4.90
CA VAL A 159 -5.73 -5.91 4.08
C VAL A 159 -6.26 -6.27 2.69
N VAL A 160 -7.16 -5.44 2.17
CA VAL A 160 -7.74 -5.62 0.83
C VAL A 160 -7.03 -4.73 -0.17
N THR A 161 -6.65 -5.31 -1.31
CA THR A 161 -6.12 -4.58 -2.47
C THR A 161 -7.19 -4.48 -3.56
N CYS A 162 -7.50 -3.26 -4.01
CA CYS A 162 -8.39 -2.97 -5.13
C CYS A 162 -7.77 -1.93 -6.06
N ASP A 163 -7.98 -2.02 -7.38
CA ASP A 163 -7.60 -0.94 -8.32
C ASP A 163 -8.60 0.22 -8.30
N GLN A 164 -9.06 0.58 -7.10
CA GLN A 164 -10.06 1.61 -6.87
C GLN A 164 -9.74 2.37 -5.57
N VAL A 165 -9.86 3.68 -5.61
CA VAL A 165 -9.86 4.50 -4.40
C VAL A 165 -11.24 4.40 -3.75
N ILE A 166 -11.32 3.78 -2.58
CA ILE A 166 -12.59 3.51 -1.88
C ILE A 166 -12.88 4.64 -0.89
N LEU A 167 -13.76 5.56 -1.27
CA LEU A 167 -14.16 6.72 -0.47
C LEU A 167 -15.59 6.62 0.08
N SER A 168 -16.32 5.56 -0.25
CA SER A 168 -17.68 5.31 0.21
C SER A 168 -17.67 4.52 1.52
N ARG A 169 -18.26 5.06 2.60
CA ARG A 169 -18.42 4.33 3.86
C ARG A 169 -19.17 3.00 3.68
N HIS A 170 -20.17 2.96 2.80
CA HIS A 170 -20.93 1.75 2.52
C HIS A 170 -20.02 0.66 1.93
N THR A 171 -19.19 1.02 0.93
CA THR A 171 -18.25 0.10 0.30
C THR A 171 -17.17 -0.34 1.28
N ARG A 172 -16.66 0.56 2.14
CA ARG A 172 -15.71 0.22 3.20
C ARG A 172 -16.26 -0.81 4.17
N LYS A 173 -17.49 -0.62 4.65
CA LYS A 173 -18.17 -1.60 5.50
C LYS A 173 -18.35 -2.94 4.80
N TYR A 174 -18.79 -2.93 3.55
CA TYR A 174 -18.90 -4.14 2.74
C TYR A 174 -17.57 -4.90 2.64
N LEU A 175 -16.46 -4.22 2.39
CA LEU A 175 -15.13 -4.84 2.33
C LEU A 175 -14.72 -5.41 3.69
N ASN A 176 -14.96 -4.70 4.78
CA ASN A 176 -14.72 -5.23 6.12
C ASN A 176 -15.57 -6.47 6.42
N GLU A 177 -16.87 -6.40 6.21
CA GLU A 177 -17.81 -7.50 6.47
C GLU A 177 -17.52 -8.73 5.61
N THR A 178 -17.13 -8.52 4.35
CA THR A 178 -16.86 -9.61 3.40
C THR A 178 -15.52 -10.29 3.65
N PHE A 179 -14.47 -9.53 3.99
CA PHE A 179 -13.10 -10.05 4.05
C PHE A 179 -12.50 -10.04 5.46
N GLY A 180 -13.18 -9.47 6.45
CA GLY A 180 -12.64 -9.24 7.79
C GLY A 180 -11.44 -8.29 7.78
N ALA A 181 -11.37 -7.39 6.77
CA ALA A 181 -10.19 -6.57 6.54
C ALA A 181 -10.21 -5.29 7.37
N LEU A 182 -9.03 -4.86 7.83
CA LEU A 182 -8.83 -3.65 8.61
C LEU A 182 -8.62 -2.41 7.73
N ALA A 183 -8.02 -2.60 6.55
CA ALA A 183 -7.66 -1.51 5.65
C ALA A 183 -7.77 -1.92 4.18
N VAL A 184 -7.88 -0.93 3.29
CA VAL A 184 -7.89 -1.08 1.82
C VAL A 184 -6.82 -0.21 1.19
N GLU A 185 -6.12 -0.77 0.19
CA GLU A 185 -5.08 -0.10 -0.58
C GLU A 185 -5.04 -0.67 -2.02
N MET A 186 -4.01 -0.37 -2.82
CA MET A 186 -4.06 -0.68 -4.24
C MET A 186 -2.94 -1.62 -4.74
N GLU A 187 -1.98 -2.04 -3.93
CA GLU A 187 -0.73 -2.66 -4.38
C GLU A 187 -0.38 -4.00 -3.74
N ALA A 188 -0.58 -4.15 -2.43
CA ALA A 188 0.09 -5.17 -1.62
C ALA A 188 -0.22 -6.61 -2.02
N ALA A 189 -1.46 -6.93 -2.42
CA ALA A 189 -1.77 -8.29 -2.87
C ALA A 189 -1.12 -8.63 -4.22
N ALA A 190 -0.82 -7.62 -5.06
CA ALA A 190 -0.07 -7.86 -6.29
C ALA A 190 1.42 -8.13 -6.00
N VAL A 191 2.01 -7.41 -5.04
CA VAL A 191 3.36 -7.72 -4.52
C VAL A 191 3.40 -9.15 -4.01
N ALA A 192 2.45 -9.53 -3.16
CA ALA A 192 2.35 -10.87 -2.58
C ALA A 192 2.22 -11.96 -3.65
N GLN A 193 1.38 -11.75 -4.65
CA GLN A 193 1.16 -12.71 -5.73
C GLN A 193 2.44 -12.98 -6.53
N VAL A 194 3.17 -11.92 -6.88
CA VAL A 194 4.44 -12.06 -7.60
C VAL A 194 5.49 -12.72 -6.70
N ALA A 195 5.68 -12.24 -5.47
CA ALA A 195 6.63 -12.81 -4.53
C ALA A 195 6.39 -14.31 -4.30
N LEU A 196 5.13 -14.71 -4.08
CA LEU A 196 4.73 -16.11 -3.92
C LEU A 196 5.13 -16.97 -5.13
N SER A 197 4.98 -16.43 -6.35
CA SER A 197 5.32 -17.18 -7.58
C SER A 197 6.81 -17.49 -7.69
N TYR A 198 7.64 -16.73 -7.00
CA TYR A 198 9.10 -16.92 -6.94
C TYR A 198 9.59 -17.51 -5.62
N GLY A 199 8.69 -17.85 -4.69
CA GLY A 199 9.07 -18.37 -3.38
C GLY A 199 9.77 -17.35 -2.48
N VAL A 200 9.56 -16.04 -2.73
CA VAL A 200 10.16 -14.96 -1.94
C VAL A 200 9.20 -14.62 -0.78
N PRO A 201 9.67 -14.62 0.47
CA PRO A 201 8.88 -14.17 1.62
C PRO A 201 8.36 -12.75 1.43
N PHE A 202 7.13 -12.49 1.85
CA PHE A 202 6.54 -11.15 1.71
C PHE A 202 5.75 -10.72 2.95
N LEU A 203 5.64 -9.40 3.13
CA LEU A 203 4.83 -8.74 4.15
C LEU A 203 4.27 -7.43 3.59
N ALA A 204 3.15 -6.95 4.15
CA ALA A 204 2.72 -5.57 3.94
C ALA A 204 2.58 -4.82 5.26
N VAL A 205 3.13 -3.60 5.28
CA VAL A 205 3.07 -2.63 6.39
C VAL A 205 2.36 -1.39 5.88
N LYS A 206 1.14 -1.18 6.34
CA LYS A 206 0.32 -0.05 5.91
C LYS A 206 0.01 0.84 7.10
N ALA A 207 -0.23 2.13 6.83
CA ALA A 207 -0.76 3.03 7.85
C ALA A 207 -2.01 3.74 7.32
N ALA A 208 -2.95 4.03 8.21
CA ALA A 208 -4.20 4.66 7.83
C ALA A 208 -3.96 6.10 7.35
N SER A 209 -4.37 6.42 6.13
CA SER A 209 -4.37 7.78 5.57
C SER A 209 -5.65 8.53 5.89
N ASP A 210 -6.72 7.80 6.15
CA ASP A 210 -8.06 8.32 6.37
C ASP A 210 -8.93 7.32 7.14
N GLY A 211 -9.83 7.84 7.95
CA GLY A 211 -10.77 7.04 8.74
C GLY A 211 -11.93 6.49 7.91
N ILE A 212 -12.69 5.53 8.48
CA ILE A 212 -13.82 4.89 7.82
C ILE A 212 -14.92 5.88 7.36
N ASP A 213 -15.03 6.99 8.04
CA ASP A 213 -16.03 8.04 7.75
C ASP A 213 -15.57 9.08 6.73
N PHE A 214 -14.30 9.01 6.32
CA PHE A 214 -13.80 9.94 5.31
C PHE A 214 -14.48 9.67 3.97
N THR A 215 -15.12 10.72 3.43
CA THR A 215 -15.76 10.70 2.11
C THR A 215 -15.30 11.91 1.32
N ALA A 216 -15.04 11.72 0.05
CA ALA A 216 -14.72 12.81 -0.88
C ALA A 216 -15.40 12.50 -2.23
N ASP A 217 -16.58 13.09 -2.41
CA ASP A 217 -17.28 12.98 -3.68
C ASP A 217 -16.53 13.78 -4.75
N ASN A 218 -16.53 13.24 -5.97
CA ASN A 218 -15.95 13.89 -7.14
C ASN A 218 -14.45 14.24 -7.02
N LEU A 219 -13.67 13.41 -6.31
CA LEU A 219 -12.21 13.59 -6.20
C LEU A 219 -11.53 13.65 -7.57
N GLU A 220 -12.06 12.92 -8.54
CA GLU A 220 -11.58 12.88 -9.94
C GLU A 220 -11.57 14.25 -10.62
N VAL A 221 -12.38 15.20 -10.18
CA VAL A 221 -12.38 16.57 -10.70
C VAL A 221 -11.02 17.25 -10.51
N HIS A 222 -10.28 16.85 -9.48
CA HIS A 222 -8.95 17.40 -9.17
C HIS A 222 -7.83 16.62 -9.86
N LEU A 223 -8.14 15.48 -10.49
CA LEU A 223 -7.18 14.74 -11.29
C LEU A 223 -7.14 15.28 -12.72
N ARG A 224 -5.95 15.54 -13.24
CA ARG A 224 -5.78 15.97 -14.64
C ARG A 224 -5.85 14.76 -15.57
N SER A 225 -6.77 14.81 -16.52
CA SER A 225 -6.89 13.77 -17.53
C SER A 225 -5.73 13.82 -18.54
N CYS A 226 -5.39 12.67 -19.13
CA CYS A 226 -4.39 12.59 -20.19
C CYS A 226 -4.83 13.47 -21.36
N GLY A 227 -3.92 14.32 -21.87
CA GLY A 227 -4.20 15.28 -22.92
C GLY A 227 -4.94 16.56 -22.50
N GLU A 228 -5.39 16.65 -21.26
CA GLU A 228 -6.01 17.88 -20.74
C GLU A 228 -4.99 18.97 -20.53
N SER A 229 -5.25 20.17 -21.07
CA SER A 229 -4.37 21.31 -20.84
C SER A 229 -4.42 21.78 -19.37
N ARG A 230 -3.34 22.40 -18.89
CA ARG A 230 -3.30 22.97 -17.53
C ARG A 230 -4.39 24.00 -17.28
N ILE A 231 -4.75 24.78 -18.30
CA ILE A 231 -5.79 25.81 -18.23
C ILE A 231 -7.17 25.15 -18.09
N ALA A 232 -7.47 24.14 -18.92
CA ALA A 232 -8.75 23.42 -18.86
C ALA A 232 -8.94 22.73 -17.50
N HIS A 233 -7.90 22.08 -16.99
CA HIS A 233 -7.89 21.50 -15.66
C HIS A 233 -8.15 22.55 -14.57
N TRP A 234 -7.44 23.69 -14.61
CA TRP A 234 -7.63 24.77 -13.65
C TRP A 234 -9.07 25.31 -13.67
N LEU A 235 -9.62 25.57 -14.87
CA LEU A 235 -10.99 26.07 -15.02
C LEU A 235 -12.03 25.08 -14.46
N ARG A 236 -11.86 23.79 -14.73
CA ARG A 236 -12.73 22.73 -14.22
C ARG A 236 -12.66 22.66 -12.69
N SER A 237 -11.47 22.64 -12.11
CA SER A 237 -11.25 22.62 -10.67
C SER A 237 -11.81 23.87 -10.00
N ALA A 238 -11.58 25.08 -10.56
CA ALA A 238 -12.10 26.33 -10.03
C ALA A 238 -13.65 26.37 -10.05
N ARG A 239 -14.25 25.87 -11.14
CA ARG A 239 -15.72 25.76 -11.23
C ARG A 239 -16.28 24.82 -10.18
N TYR A 240 -15.63 23.68 -9.94
CA TYR A 240 -16.05 22.74 -8.90
C TYR A 240 -15.93 23.33 -7.50
N LEU A 241 -14.82 24.03 -7.22
CA LEU A 241 -14.61 24.72 -5.93
C LEU A 241 -15.66 25.79 -5.63
N ALA A 242 -16.21 26.42 -6.67
CA ALA A 242 -17.32 27.37 -6.49
C ALA A 242 -18.62 26.67 -6.09
N VAL A 243 -18.79 25.40 -6.43
CA VAL A 243 -19.97 24.58 -6.07
C VAL A 243 -19.76 23.86 -4.73
N ASP A 244 -18.54 23.37 -4.48
CA ASP A 244 -18.18 22.67 -3.23
C ASP A 244 -16.88 23.22 -2.63
N PRO A 245 -16.93 24.34 -1.91
CA PRO A 245 -15.75 24.92 -1.25
C PRO A 245 -15.10 23.99 -0.21
N GLY A 246 -15.86 23.05 0.35
CA GLY A 246 -15.38 22.08 1.32
C GLY A 246 -14.43 21.03 0.72
N SER A 247 -14.42 20.88 -0.61
CA SER A 247 -13.55 19.90 -1.29
C SER A 247 -12.06 20.20 -1.11
N ILE A 248 -11.64 21.47 -1.02
CA ILE A 248 -10.24 21.85 -0.74
C ILE A 248 -9.81 21.30 0.62
N ARG A 249 -10.65 21.48 1.62
CA ARG A 249 -10.36 21.01 2.98
C ARG A 249 -10.20 19.47 2.97
N ARG A 250 -11.13 18.74 2.36
CA ARG A 250 -11.07 17.27 2.28
C ARG A 250 -9.83 16.78 1.53
N LEU A 251 -9.44 17.46 0.43
CA LEU A 251 -8.19 17.16 -0.28
C LEU A 251 -6.96 17.42 0.57
N SER A 252 -6.94 18.52 1.35
CA SER A 252 -5.85 18.80 2.27
C SER A 252 -5.76 17.74 3.36
N GLU A 253 -6.89 17.38 3.97
CA GLU A 253 -6.97 16.34 5.00
C GLU A 253 -6.47 14.99 4.48
N LEU A 254 -6.88 14.59 3.27
CA LEU A 254 -6.39 13.36 2.64
C LEU A 254 -4.89 13.41 2.38
N ARG A 255 -4.38 14.51 1.82
CA ARG A 255 -2.95 14.67 1.54
C ARG A 255 -2.12 14.64 2.83
N ASP A 256 -2.57 15.32 3.87
CA ASP A 256 -1.88 15.38 5.15
C ASP A 256 -1.93 14.00 5.83
N GLY A 257 -3.06 13.30 5.75
CA GLY A 257 -3.21 11.92 6.19
C GLY A 257 -2.30 10.95 5.43
N MET A 258 -2.22 11.05 4.10
CA MET A 258 -1.28 10.25 3.29
C MET A 258 0.18 10.50 3.69
N THR A 259 0.54 11.75 3.99
CA THR A 259 1.91 12.10 4.42
C THR A 259 2.22 11.50 5.81
N ALA A 260 1.27 11.58 6.74
CA ALA A 260 1.42 10.97 8.06
C ALA A 260 1.51 9.45 7.97
N ALA A 261 0.65 8.82 7.16
CA ALA A 261 0.65 7.39 6.93
C ALA A 261 1.96 6.92 6.29
N ALA A 262 2.44 7.60 5.26
CA ALA A 262 3.70 7.29 4.59
C ALA A 262 4.88 7.29 5.58
N ARG A 263 4.97 8.33 6.43
CA ARG A 263 6.00 8.43 7.46
C ARG A 263 5.92 7.29 8.47
N ASN A 264 4.74 7.02 9.02
CA ASN A 264 4.58 5.99 10.05
C ASN A 264 4.81 4.58 9.49
N ALA A 265 4.42 4.32 8.24
CA ALA A 265 4.71 3.06 7.57
C ALA A 265 6.22 2.89 7.32
N ALA A 266 6.92 3.92 6.85
CA ALA A 266 8.37 3.90 6.64
C ALA A 266 9.12 3.70 7.97
N GLU A 267 8.74 4.39 9.05
CA GLU A 267 9.30 4.19 10.38
C GLU A 267 9.10 2.75 10.87
N MET A 268 7.90 2.19 10.70
CA MET A 268 7.63 0.80 11.10
C MET A 268 8.47 -0.20 10.30
N VAL A 269 8.70 0.06 9.01
CA VAL A 269 9.59 -0.75 8.17
C VAL A 269 11.02 -0.68 8.70
N ALA A 270 11.51 0.49 9.11
CA ALA A 270 12.85 0.61 9.70
C ALA A 270 12.99 -0.20 11.01
N TRP A 271 12.00 -0.12 11.91
CA TRP A 271 11.97 -0.95 13.12
C TRP A 271 11.91 -2.47 12.80
N LEU A 272 11.16 -2.84 11.78
CA LEU A 272 11.09 -4.23 11.32
C LEU A 272 12.45 -4.71 10.80
N ILE A 273 13.11 -3.92 9.97
CA ILE A 273 14.41 -4.26 9.40
C ILE A 273 15.48 -4.37 10.50
N GLU A 274 15.46 -3.50 11.51
CA GLU A 274 16.35 -3.61 12.68
C GLU A 274 16.18 -4.92 13.44
N VAL A 275 14.97 -5.49 13.47
CA VAL A 275 14.70 -6.80 14.11
C VAL A 275 15.15 -7.96 13.24
N LEU A 276 15.17 -7.79 11.93
CA LEU A 276 15.55 -8.82 10.96
C LEU A 276 17.07 -8.92 10.73
N GLY A 277 17.82 -7.84 10.99
CA GLY A 277 19.31 -7.78 10.88
C GLY A 277 19.99 -8.22 12.12
#